data_3c5f3cc2e313eea27cbeb7ee2e1d1854
#
_entry.id   3c5f3cc2e313eea27cbeb7ee2e1d1854
#
_cell.length_a   1.000
_cell.length_b   1.000
_cell.length_c   1.000
_cell.angle_alpha   90.00
_cell.angle_beta   90.00
_cell.angle_gamma   90.00
#
_symmetry.space_group_name_H-M   'P 1'
#
loop_
_entity.id
_entity.type
_entity.pdbx_description
1 polymer ?
#
loop_
_entity_poly.entity_id
_entity_poly.type
_entity_poly.pdbx_seq_one_letter_code
_entity_poly.pdbx_strand_id
1 'polypeptide(L)'
;MELPVDNSQRAPRHPHRKPEQSNWLVRFAHEYGWWRVVAIPVMIVLTIWVIADVIDATTGTDGTQVAQTSQSPQPEPSEKLGPDPADAGDIKAAKDQLPAGGDFTEAGDDTYRDAGPAGAHAGKGGKTVVRYSVEIENGVNTIAYGGDSAFAAMVDATLGDPRGWTSTGDFEFIHVAADDKPDTRIRLTSLSTTAKLCGAQLNTETSCHTGITGESTVNLNESRWVRGAVPFEGDLGNYRQYLINHEFGHAIGYASHQACGGEGKLAPVMMQQTLSLNNAELHEKDSKEIYPDEDVTCEPNPWPYPNPRIKDPHNPE
;
A
#
# COMPACT_ATOMS: atom_id res chain seq x y z
N MET A 1 -1.53 68.72 56.29
CA MET A 1 -0.16 68.63 56.84
C MET A 1 0.60 67.67 55.95
N GLU A 2 1.36 68.27 55.17
CA GLU A 2 2.63 68.07 54.58
C GLU A 2 2.78 66.92 53.53
N LEU A 3 2.89 67.36 52.30
CA LEU A 3 3.83 66.80 51.29
C LEU A 3 5.25 67.17 51.78
N PRO A 4 6.30 66.45 51.38
CA PRO A 4 6.94 66.43 50.03
C PRO A 4 7.66 65.10 49.78
N VAL A 5 8.39 64.77 48.68
CA VAL A 5 9.43 65.40 47.83
C VAL A 5 9.70 64.45 46.68
N ASP A 6 9.78 64.98 45.47
CA ASP A 6 10.36 64.52 44.25
C ASP A 6 11.80 64.05 44.45
N ASN A 7 12.18 62.92 43.79
CA ASN A 7 13.57 62.63 43.52
C ASN A 7 13.74 61.93 42.17
N SER A 8 13.87 62.74 41.15
CA SER A 8 14.32 62.42 39.84
C SER A 8 15.76 61.82 39.84
N GLN A 9 15.89 60.55 39.57
CA GLN A 9 17.21 59.98 39.20
C GLN A 9 17.23 59.57 37.72
N ARG A 10 18.07 60.32 36.99
CA ARG A 10 18.43 60.08 35.58
C ARG A 10 19.07 58.72 35.44
N ALA A 11 18.52 57.87 34.56
CA ALA A 11 19.18 56.68 34.07
C ALA A 11 20.33 57.00 33.08
N PRO A 12 21.45 56.29 33.13
CA PRO A 12 22.59 56.53 32.22
C PRO A 12 22.25 56.08 30.79
N ARG A 13 22.62 56.89 29.80
CA ARG A 13 22.54 56.64 28.38
C ARG A 13 23.53 55.55 28.01
N HIS A 14 23.04 54.38 27.53
CA HIS A 14 23.86 53.41 26.87
C HIS A 14 24.25 53.87 25.43
N PRO A 15 25.48 53.67 25.02
CA PRO A 15 25.92 54.03 23.66
C PRO A 15 25.27 53.09 22.61
N HIS A 16 24.77 53.69 21.55
CA HIS A 16 24.28 52.98 20.36
C HIS A 16 25.37 52.13 19.75
N ARG A 17 25.29 50.79 19.90
CA ARG A 17 26.06 49.85 19.03
C ARG A 17 25.48 49.92 17.64
N LYS A 18 26.31 50.23 16.65
CA LYS A 18 25.99 50.07 15.23
C LYS A 18 25.69 48.59 14.95
N PRO A 19 24.70 48.26 14.10
CA PRO A 19 24.43 46.89 13.71
C PRO A 19 25.63 46.39 12.90
N GLU A 20 26.28 45.35 13.40
CA GLU A 20 27.31 44.60 12.70
C GLU A 20 26.63 43.86 11.53
N GLN A 21 26.96 44.22 10.30
CA GLN A 21 26.50 43.54 9.10
C GLN A 21 27.13 42.13 9.10
N SER A 22 26.50 41.18 9.75
CA SER A 22 26.87 39.78 9.64
C SER A 22 26.57 39.33 8.22
N ASN A 23 27.61 38.96 7.45
CA ASN A 23 27.50 38.40 6.11
C ASN A 23 26.49 37.22 6.15
N TRP A 24 25.48 37.27 5.29
CA TRP A 24 24.42 36.24 5.21
C TRP A 24 25.00 34.82 5.03
N LEU A 25 26.18 34.70 4.37
CA LEU A 25 26.90 33.44 4.20
C LEU A 25 27.40 32.85 5.52
N VAL A 26 27.81 33.68 6.48
CA VAL A 26 28.28 33.22 7.78
C VAL A 26 27.09 32.73 8.64
N ARG A 27 25.94 33.39 8.54
CA ARG A 27 24.70 32.93 9.20
C ARG A 27 24.23 31.61 8.61
N PHE A 28 24.24 31.49 7.30
CA PHE A 28 23.86 30.25 6.60
C PHE A 28 24.79 29.08 6.96
N ALA A 29 26.11 29.33 7.00
CA ALA A 29 27.07 28.31 7.40
C ALA A 29 26.92 27.85 8.85
N HIS A 30 26.51 28.74 9.75
CA HIS A 30 26.29 28.43 11.15
C HIS A 30 24.99 27.61 11.38
N GLU A 31 23.97 27.86 10.57
CA GLU A 31 22.64 27.25 10.70
C GLU A 31 22.55 25.90 9.98
N TYR A 32 23.25 25.74 8.86
CA TYR A 32 23.16 24.56 7.97
C TYR A 32 24.46 23.75 7.81
N GLY A 33 25.56 24.18 8.44
CA GLY A 33 26.86 23.51 8.43
C GLY A 33 27.75 23.95 7.26
N TRP A 34 29.05 24.17 7.55
CA TRP A 34 30.07 24.64 6.60
C TRP A 34 30.23 23.77 5.35
N TRP A 35 30.03 22.48 5.45
CA TRP A 35 30.14 21.55 4.32
C TRP A 35 29.17 21.86 3.19
N ARG A 36 27.98 22.39 3.50
CA ARG A 36 26.96 22.76 2.49
C ARG A 36 27.32 24.03 1.73
N VAL A 37 28.04 24.95 2.36
CA VAL A 37 28.56 26.17 1.70
C VAL A 37 29.55 25.82 0.60
N VAL A 38 30.28 24.70 0.74
CA VAL A 38 31.24 24.20 -0.26
C VAL A 38 30.54 23.23 -1.24
N ALA A 39 29.67 22.34 -0.74
CA ALA A 39 29.03 21.32 -1.56
C ALA A 39 28.06 21.89 -2.61
N ILE A 40 27.32 22.96 -2.28
CA ILE A 40 26.37 23.57 -3.22
C ILE A 40 27.04 24.15 -4.46
N PRO A 41 28.08 25.00 -4.35
CA PRO A 41 28.80 25.49 -5.51
C PRO A 41 29.45 24.37 -6.34
N VAL A 42 30.02 23.36 -5.70
CA VAL A 42 30.62 22.20 -6.40
C VAL A 42 29.56 21.44 -7.20
N MET A 43 28.39 21.20 -6.64
CA MET A 43 27.27 20.57 -7.34
C MET A 43 26.78 21.41 -8.54
N ILE A 44 26.70 22.73 -8.38
CA ILE A 44 26.32 23.64 -9.46
C ILE A 44 27.34 23.56 -10.61
N VAL A 45 28.63 23.59 -10.30
CA VAL A 45 29.71 23.48 -11.31
C VAL A 45 29.66 22.14 -12.03
N LEU A 46 29.46 21.04 -11.31
CA LEU A 46 29.30 19.71 -11.90
C LEU A 46 28.07 19.63 -12.80
N THR A 47 26.95 20.20 -12.39
CA THR A 47 25.72 20.23 -13.20
C THR A 47 25.92 21.03 -14.48
N ILE A 48 26.58 22.20 -14.40
CA ILE A 48 26.88 23.02 -15.58
C ILE A 48 27.83 22.28 -16.51
N TRP A 49 28.83 21.57 -15.96
CA TRP A 49 29.80 20.80 -16.76
C TRP A 49 29.10 19.64 -17.51
N VAL A 50 28.22 18.89 -16.84
CA VAL A 50 27.43 17.82 -17.48
C VAL A 50 26.50 18.37 -18.57
N ILE A 51 25.85 19.52 -18.32
CA ILE A 51 25.00 20.17 -19.34
C ILE A 51 25.82 20.63 -20.54
N ALA A 52 27.03 21.20 -20.32
CA ALA A 52 27.92 21.63 -21.40
C ALA A 52 28.41 20.42 -22.22
N ASP A 53 28.75 19.31 -21.58
CA ASP A 53 29.21 18.08 -22.24
C ASP A 53 28.08 17.46 -23.11
N VAL A 54 26.84 17.48 -22.62
CA VAL A 54 25.64 17.06 -23.38
C VAL A 54 25.35 17.97 -24.56
N ILE A 55 25.54 19.29 -24.41
CA ILE A 55 25.32 20.24 -25.51
C ILE A 55 26.42 20.11 -26.57
N ASP A 56 27.66 19.90 -26.17
CA ASP A 56 28.82 19.71 -27.12
C ASP A 56 28.64 18.41 -27.91
N ALA A 57 28.10 17.34 -27.26
CA ALA A 57 27.75 16.10 -27.94
C ALA A 57 26.60 16.23 -28.95
N THR A 58 25.76 17.27 -28.84
CA THR A 58 24.61 17.51 -29.73
C THR A 58 24.85 18.56 -30.82
N THR A 59 25.91 19.36 -30.73
CA THR A 59 26.18 20.49 -31.68
C THR A 59 27.37 20.31 -32.60
N GLY A 60 28.02 19.14 -32.60
CA GLY A 60 29.10 18.79 -33.52
C GLY A 60 28.58 18.56 -34.93
N THR A 61 28.19 19.64 -35.62
CA THR A 61 27.89 19.60 -37.07
C THR A 61 29.10 20.16 -37.81
N ASP A 62 29.94 19.28 -38.34
CA ASP A 62 30.94 19.67 -39.31
C ASP A 62 30.40 19.39 -40.71
N GLY A 63 30.30 20.45 -41.48
CA GLY A 63 29.79 20.40 -42.85
C GLY A 63 30.86 19.89 -43.82
N THR A 64 30.61 18.75 -44.43
CA THR A 64 31.33 18.37 -45.65
C THR A 64 30.34 17.75 -46.64
N GLN A 65 30.14 18.39 -47.78
CA GLN A 65 29.46 17.84 -48.94
C GLN A 65 30.19 16.59 -49.41
N VAL A 66 29.49 15.48 -49.48
CA VAL A 66 29.96 14.27 -50.23
C VAL A 66 28.83 13.66 -51.03
N ALA A 67 29.23 13.35 -52.25
CA ALA A 67 28.50 12.74 -53.32
C ALA A 67 27.49 11.65 -52.93
N GLN A 68 26.34 11.68 -53.63
CA GLN A 68 25.33 10.62 -53.65
C GLN A 68 25.96 9.28 -54.08
N THR A 69 26.09 8.38 -53.15
CA THR A 69 26.21 6.95 -53.43
C THR A 69 24.99 6.29 -52.81
N SER A 70 24.21 5.63 -53.65
CA SER A 70 23.04 4.84 -53.24
C SER A 70 23.51 3.71 -52.30
N GLN A 71 23.41 3.93 -50.98
CA GLN A 71 23.51 2.85 -50.01
C GLN A 71 22.10 2.43 -49.63
N SER A 72 21.86 1.12 -49.72
CA SER A 72 20.69 0.46 -49.16
C SER A 72 20.50 0.89 -47.70
N PRO A 73 19.26 1.05 -47.22
CA PRO A 73 19.02 1.43 -45.84
C PRO A 73 19.71 0.42 -44.90
N GLN A 74 20.72 0.89 -44.20
CA GLN A 74 21.27 0.16 -43.06
C GLN A 74 20.15 0.12 -42.01
N PRO A 75 19.81 -1.05 -41.44
CA PRO A 75 18.79 -1.10 -40.42
C PRO A 75 19.22 -0.21 -39.26
N GLU A 76 18.37 0.79 -38.90
CA GLU A 76 18.54 1.51 -37.64
C GLU A 76 18.67 0.53 -36.49
N PRO A 77 19.52 0.78 -35.49
CA PRO A 77 19.56 -0.07 -34.30
C PRO A 77 18.13 -0.18 -33.75
N SER A 78 17.54 -1.35 -33.85
CA SER A 78 16.22 -1.58 -33.29
C SER A 78 16.26 -1.19 -31.82
N GLU A 79 15.49 -0.17 -31.45
CA GLU A 79 15.33 0.22 -30.06
C GLU A 79 14.91 -1.03 -29.30
N LYS A 80 15.64 -1.38 -28.24
CA LYS A 80 15.36 -2.59 -27.47
C LYS A 80 14.11 -2.34 -26.64
N LEU A 81 12.97 -2.73 -27.17
CA LEU A 81 11.69 -2.68 -26.45
C LEU A 81 11.72 -3.64 -25.26
N GLY A 82 10.94 -3.32 -24.21
CA GLY A 82 10.68 -4.23 -23.11
C GLY A 82 9.90 -5.49 -23.58
N PRO A 83 9.78 -6.51 -22.72
CA PRO A 83 8.94 -7.67 -23.03
C PRO A 83 7.47 -7.23 -23.17
N ASP A 84 6.77 -7.82 -24.12
CA ASP A 84 5.33 -7.63 -24.27
C ASP A 84 4.60 -8.47 -23.21
N PRO A 85 3.74 -7.89 -22.36
CA PRO A 85 2.93 -8.65 -21.40
C PRO A 85 2.08 -9.75 -22.06
N ALA A 86 1.63 -9.56 -23.30
CA ALA A 86 0.88 -10.55 -24.04
C ALA A 86 1.69 -11.85 -24.33
N ASP A 87 3.02 -11.76 -24.33
CA ASP A 87 3.91 -12.93 -24.50
C ASP A 87 4.05 -13.76 -23.22
N ALA A 88 3.58 -13.27 -22.06
CA ALA A 88 3.70 -13.98 -20.79
C ALA A 88 2.82 -15.25 -20.71
N GLY A 89 1.84 -15.37 -21.59
CA GLY A 89 0.86 -16.46 -21.62
C GLY A 89 -0.20 -16.35 -20.53
N ASP A 90 -1.29 -17.10 -20.72
CA ASP A 90 -2.41 -17.11 -19.80
C ASP A 90 -2.11 -17.90 -18.52
N ILE A 91 -2.74 -17.54 -17.41
CA ILE A 91 -2.75 -18.33 -16.17
C ILE A 91 -3.55 -19.60 -16.45
N LYS A 92 -2.88 -20.74 -16.53
CA LYS A 92 -3.49 -22.05 -16.82
C LYS A 92 -4.07 -22.69 -15.55
N ALA A 93 -5.05 -22.06 -14.93
CA ALA A 93 -5.79 -22.59 -13.79
C ALA A 93 -7.28 -22.27 -13.95
N ALA A 94 -8.17 -23.12 -13.41
CA ALA A 94 -9.57 -22.72 -13.28
C ALA A 94 -9.68 -21.49 -12.35
N LYS A 95 -10.71 -20.65 -12.56
CA LYS A 95 -10.82 -19.35 -11.88
C LYS A 95 -10.79 -19.44 -10.35
N ASP A 96 -11.33 -20.52 -9.79
CA ASP A 96 -11.38 -20.78 -8.35
C ASP A 96 -10.18 -21.54 -7.80
N GLN A 97 -9.32 -22.07 -8.67
CA GLN A 97 -8.14 -22.83 -8.25
C GLN A 97 -6.98 -21.92 -7.85
N LEU A 98 -6.05 -22.50 -7.08
CA LEU A 98 -4.82 -21.83 -6.70
C LEU A 98 -3.90 -21.75 -7.93
N PRO A 99 -3.46 -20.54 -8.36
CA PRO A 99 -2.50 -20.41 -9.44
C PRO A 99 -1.17 -21.10 -9.13
N ALA A 100 -0.38 -21.42 -10.16
CA ALA A 100 1.00 -21.82 -9.99
C ALA A 100 1.82 -20.67 -9.41
N GLY A 101 2.85 -20.98 -8.60
CA GLY A 101 3.66 -19.94 -7.98
C GLY A 101 4.64 -20.50 -6.95
N GLY A 102 5.07 -19.65 -6.03
CA GLY A 102 6.02 -19.98 -4.97
C GLY A 102 5.50 -21.04 -4.00
N ASP A 103 6.43 -21.58 -3.20
CA ASP A 103 6.11 -22.52 -2.14
C ASP A 103 5.37 -21.83 -0.98
N PHE A 104 4.53 -22.59 -0.29
CA PHE A 104 3.80 -22.16 0.90
C PHE A 104 3.79 -23.29 1.94
N THR A 105 3.41 -23.00 3.17
CA THR A 105 3.38 -23.93 4.30
C THR A 105 2.10 -24.77 4.29
N GLU A 106 2.24 -26.08 4.18
CA GLU A 106 1.09 -27.00 4.23
C GLU A 106 0.46 -27.05 5.62
N ALA A 107 1.29 -27.07 6.69
CA ALA A 107 0.83 -27.13 8.07
C ALA A 107 1.74 -26.36 9.01
N GLY A 108 1.16 -25.54 9.87
CA GLY A 108 1.81 -24.89 11.00
C GLY A 108 1.52 -25.64 12.31
N ASP A 109 1.69 -24.96 13.45
CA ASP A 109 1.53 -25.55 14.78
C ASP A 109 0.37 -24.97 15.61
N ASP A 110 -0.53 -24.20 14.98
CA ASP A 110 -1.67 -23.52 15.63
C ASP A 110 -1.25 -22.49 16.72
N THR A 111 0.02 -22.12 16.81
CA THR A 111 0.49 -21.03 17.67
C THR A 111 0.96 -19.84 16.85
N TYR A 112 1.02 -18.65 17.46
CA TYR A 112 1.20 -17.41 16.71
C TYR A 112 2.27 -16.53 17.34
N ARG A 113 2.92 -15.72 16.50
CA ARG A 113 3.88 -14.68 16.88
C ARG A 113 3.45 -13.35 16.29
N ASP A 114 3.76 -12.23 16.95
CA ASP A 114 3.59 -10.91 16.37
C ASP A 114 4.40 -10.78 15.08
N ALA A 115 3.78 -10.25 14.01
CA ALA A 115 4.42 -10.14 12.71
C ALA A 115 5.36 -8.94 12.59
N GLY A 116 5.14 -7.90 13.39
CA GLY A 116 5.91 -6.66 13.35
C GLY A 116 5.57 -5.72 14.50
N PRO A 117 6.18 -4.54 14.55
CA PRO A 117 5.92 -3.58 15.62
C PRO A 117 4.51 -3.03 15.51
N ALA A 118 3.80 -2.99 16.64
CA ALA A 118 2.53 -2.28 16.79
C ALA A 118 2.72 -0.74 16.70
N GLY A 119 1.63 0.00 16.57
CA GLY A 119 1.61 1.46 16.62
C GLY A 119 1.09 2.15 15.35
N ALA A 120 0.79 1.41 14.28
CA ALA A 120 0.09 2.01 13.14
C ALA A 120 -1.30 2.51 13.57
N HIS A 121 -1.71 3.68 13.04
CA HIS A 121 -2.93 4.34 13.42
C HIS A 121 -3.56 5.02 12.20
N ALA A 122 -4.76 4.60 11.82
CA ALA A 122 -5.49 5.10 10.66
C ALA A 122 -6.89 5.58 11.03
N GLY A 123 -7.44 6.54 10.26
CA GLY A 123 -8.80 7.05 10.46
C GLY A 123 -9.00 7.76 11.80
N LYS A 124 -8.00 8.48 12.30
CA LYS A 124 -8.01 9.13 13.60
C LYS A 124 -9.25 10.01 13.80
N GLY A 125 -9.99 9.78 14.91
CA GLY A 125 -11.24 10.45 15.20
C GLY A 125 -12.47 9.78 14.57
N GLY A 126 -12.34 8.59 14.03
CA GLY A 126 -13.44 7.76 13.55
C GLY A 126 -14.44 7.42 14.66
N LYS A 127 -15.70 7.16 14.29
CA LYS A 127 -16.79 6.90 15.24
C LYS A 127 -16.61 5.58 16.01
N THR A 128 -16.05 4.57 15.36
CA THR A 128 -15.82 3.24 15.93
C THR A 128 -14.32 2.96 15.92
N VAL A 129 -13.74 2.79 17.09
CA VAL A 129 -12.33 2.41 17.24
C VAL A 129 -12.23 0.90 17.23
N VAL A 130 -11.36 0.35 16.36
CA VAL A 130 -11.06 -1.08 16.27
C VAL A 130 -9.57 -1.27 16.50
N ARG A 131 -9.22 -2.03 17.52
CA ARG A 131 -7.85 -2.42 17.82
C ARG A 131 -7.58 -3.77 17.15
N TYR A 132 -6.51 -3.88 16.38
CA TYR A 132 -6.15 -5.13 15.71
C TYR A 132 -4.71 -5.51 16.01
N SER A 133 -4.43 -6.82 16.06
CA SER A 133 -3.06 -7.36 16.02
C SER A 133 -2.78 -7.97 14.65
N VAL A 134 -1.48 -8.06 14.32
CA VAL A 134 -1.01 -8.74 13.11
C VAL A 134 -0.07 -9.86 13.53
N GLU A 135 -0.48 -11.08 13.25
CA GLU A 135 0.17 -12.29 13.74
C GLU A 135 0.47 -13.26 12.59
N ILE A 136 1.48 -14.10 12.78
CA ILE A 136 1.83 -15.17 11.84
C ILE A 136 1.87 -16.50 12.58
N GLU A 137 1.27 -17.52 12.00
CA GLU A 137 1.34 -18.87 12.54
C GLU A 137 2.80 -19.35 12.57
N ASN A 138 3.21 -19.94 13.69
CA ASN A 138 4.53 -20.56 13.81
C ASN A 138 4.61 -21.77 12.88
N GLY A 139 5.77 -21.91 12.21
CA GLY A 139 5.94 -22.86 11.12
C GLY A 139 5.81 -22.19 9.74
N VAL A 140 5.04 -21.10 9.59
CA VAL A 140 4.98 -20.32 8.33
C VAL A 140 6.29 -19.58 8.10
N ASN A 141 6.88 -19.77 6.90
CA ASN A 141 8.15 -19.18 6.49
C ASN A 141 7.92 -18.00 5.52
N THR A 142 8.02 -16.79 6.04
CA THR A 142 7.74 -15.56 5.33
C THR A 142 8.92 -14.98 4.53
N ILE A 143 10.11 -15.59 4.57
CA ILE A 143 11.35 -15.06 3.97
C ILE A 143 11.18 -14.78 2.48
N ALA A 144 10.51 -15.69 1.75
CA ALA A 144 10.34 -15.58 0.29
C ALA A 144 9.54 -14.34 -0.16
N TYR A 145 8.75 -13.75 0.73
CA TYR A 145 7.92 -12.57 0.44
C TYR A 145 8.16 -11.39 1.41
N GLY A 146 9.39 -11.31 1.95
CA GLY A 146 9.89 -10.13 2.66
C GLY A 146 9.95 -10.24 4.18
N GLY A 147 9.60 -11.39 4.75
CA GLY A 147 9.61 -11.63 6.19
C GLY A 147 8.34 -11.12 6.92
N ASP A 148 8.28 -11.39 8.19
CA ASP A 148 7.14 -11.11 9.06
C ASP A 148 6.76 -9.63 9.04
N SER A 149 7.74 -8.75 9.13
CA SER A 149 7.52 -7.29 9.12
C SER A 149 6.98 -6.76 7.79
N ALA A 150 7.26 -7.42 6.66
CA ALA A 150 6.68 -7.03 5.38
C ALA A 150 5.20 -7.38 5.30
N PHE A 151 4.79 -8.51 5.89
CA PHE A 151 3.37 -8.85 6.02
C PHE A 151 2.64 -7.81 6.88
N ALA A 152 3.16 -7.50 8.09
CA ALA A 152 2.56 -6.49 8.95
C ALA A 152 2.46 -5.11 8.27
N ALA A 153 3.53 -4.67 7.60
CA ALA A 153 3.54 -3.41 6.89
C ALA A 153 2.50 -3.36 5.74
N MET A 154 2.27 -4.47 5.03
CA MET A 154 1.22 -4.55 4.00
C MET A 154 -0.18 -4.44 4.62
N VAL A 155 -0.44 -5.10 5.75
CA VAL A 155 -1.70 -4.97 6.48
C VAL A 155 -1.92 -3.53 6.92
N ASP A 156 -0.96 -2.93 7.60
CA ASP A 156 -1.04 -1.56 8.11
C ASP A 156 -1.24 -0.54 6.98
N ALA A 157 -0.49 -0.69 5.88
CA ALA A 157 -0.61 0.18 4.71
C ALA A 157 -1.99 0.05 4.04
N THR A 158 -2.55 -1.16 3.97
CA THR A 158 -3.87 -1.41 3.38
C THR A 158 -4.98 -0.81 4.24
N LEU A 159 -4.96 -1.05 5.55
CA LEU A 159 -5.96 -0.51 6.47
C LEU A 159 -5.85 1.01 6.64
N GLY A 160 -4.65 1.57 6.41
CA GLY A 160 -4.37 3.01 6.45
C GLY A 160 -4.60 3.75 5.14
N ASP A 161 -4.88 3.06 4.04
CA ASP A 161 -5.06 3.68 2.72
C ASP A 161 -6.33 4.56 2.69
N PRO A 162 -6.30 5.75 2.09
CA PRO A 162 -7.49 6.61 1.93
C PRO A 162 -8.66 5.95 1.19
N ARG A 163 -8.42 4.90 0.39
CA ARG A 163 -9.44 4.10 -0.29
C ARG A 163 -10.03 2.99 0.59
N GLY A 164 -9.45 2.79 1.79
CA GLY A 164 -9.86 1.78 2.77
C GLY A 164 -11.11 2.16 3.57
N TRP A 165 -11.41 1.36 4.55
CA TRP A 165 -12.59 1.46 5.40
C TRP A 165 -12.66 2.75 6.25
N THR A 166 -11.53 3.43 6.46
CA THR A 166 -11.46 4.71 7.18
C THR A 166 -11.88 5.93 6.36
N SER A 167 -12.11 5.77 5.05
CA SER A 167 -12.41 6.85 4.10
C SER A 167 -13.62 7.71 4.48
N THR A 168 -14.64 7.12 5.12
CA THR A 168 -15.88 7.82 5.51
C THR A 168 -15.80 8.49 6.88
N GLY A 169 -14.75 8.20 7.67
CA GLY A 169 -14.64 8.64 9.07
C GLY A 169 -15.53 7.84 10.04
N ASP A 170 -16.05 6.67 9.61
CA ASP A 170 -16.82 5.78 10.48
C ASP A 170 -15.91 4.92 11.37
N PHE A 171 -14.70 4.62 10.91
CA PHE A 171 -13.76 3.77 11.62
C PHE A 171 -12.43 4.47 11.91
N GLU A 172 -11.85 4.10 13.04
CA GLU A 172 -10.48 4.37 13.46
C GLU A 172 -9.81 3.04 13.79
N PHE A 173 -8.64 2.75 13.20
CA PHE A 173 -7.91 1.49 13.36
C PHE A 173 -6.59 1.73 14.10
N ILE A 174 -6.31 0.88 15.10
CA ILE A 174 -5.11 0.97 15.92
C ILE A 174 -4.45 -0.40 15.97
N HIS A 175 -3.24 -0.51 15.41
CA HIS A 175 -2.43 -1.72 15.52
C HIS A 175 -1.83 -1.83 16.92
N VAL A 176 -2.16 -2.90 17.63
CA VAL A 176 -1.68 -3.21 18.97
C VAL A 176 -0.96 -4.55 18.99
N ALA A 177 -0.14 -4.81 20.01
CA ALA A 177 0.48 -6.14 20.20
C ALA A 177 -0.59 -7.20 20.51
N ALA A 178 -0.29 -8.47 20.22
CA ALA A 178 -1.22 -9.59 20.47
C ALA A 178 -1.66 -9.69 21.94
N ASP A 179 -0.79 -9.32 22.89
CA ASP A 179 -1.07 -9.35 24.33
C ASP A 179 -1.90 -8.15 24.83
N ASP A 180 -2.08 -7.11 24.00
CA ASP A 180 -2.81 -5.89 24.35
C ASP A 180 -4.33 -5.98 24.16
N LYS A 181 -4.86 -7.20 24.07
CA LYS A 181 -6.30 -7.49 23.89
C LYS A 181 -6.90 -6.76 22.68
N PRO A 182 -6.48 -7.11 21.46
CA PRO A 182 -7.09 -6.60 20.24
C PRO A 182 -8.56 -7.00 20.15
N ASP A 183 -9.37 -6.18 19.47
CA ASP A 183 -10.75 -6.49 19.14
C ASP A 183 -10.84 -7.57 18.05
N THR A 184 -9.86 -7.58 17.14
CA THR A 184 -9.71 -8.61 16.10
C THR A 184 -8.23 -8.91 15.85
N ARG A 185 -7.92 -10.14 15.44
CA ARG A 185 -6.57 -10.60 15.10
C ARG A 185 -6.47 -10.92 13.62
N ILE A 186 -5.50 -10.33 12.94
CA ILE A 186 -5.22 -10.61 11.53
C ILE A 186 -4.05 -11.60 11.50
N ARG A 187 -4.33 -12.81 11.05
CA ARG A 187 -3.40 -13.94 11.07
C ARG A 187 -3.06 -14.41 9.68
N LEU A 188 -1.77 -14.58 9.39
CA LEU A 188 -1.33 -15.36 8.23
C LEU A 188 -1.21 -16.82 8.67
N THR A 189 -1.96 -17.71 8.04
CA THR A 189 -2.11 -19.10 8.46
C THR A 189 -1.69 -20.06 7.35
N SER A 190 -1.16 -21.21 7.73
CA SER A 190 -0.87 -22.34 6.84
C SER A 190 -2.16 -22.87 6.18
N LEU A 191 -2.01 -23.64 5.13
CA LEU A 191 -3.13 -24.23 4.40
C LEU A 191 -4.05 -25.07 5.32
N SER A 192 -3.47 -25.95 6.13
CA SER A 192 -4.24 -26.83 7.03
C SER A 192 -4.93 -26.06 8.15
N THR A 193 -4.31 -25.06 8.73
CA THR A 193 -4.92 -24.21 9.76
C THR A 193 -6.04 -23.36 9.19
N THR A 194 -5.86 -22.82 7.99
CA THR A 194 -6.93 -22.12 7.27
C THR A 194 -8.12 -23.04 7.05
N ALA A 195 -7.92 -24.24 6.51
CA ALA A 195 -9.01 -25.22 6.27
C ALA A 195 -9.75 -25.60 7.56
N LYS A 196 -9.02 -25.71 8.69
CA LYS A 196 -9.61 -26.01 10.00
C LYS A 196 -10.46 -24.86 10.54
N LEU A 197 -10.03 -23.60 10.36
CA LEU A 197 -10.70 -22.42 10.90
C LEU A 197 -11.82 -21.89 9.99
N CYS A 198 -11.63 -21.98 8.69
CA CYS A 198 -12.55 -21.43 7.68
C CYS A 198 -13.53 -22.48 7.12
N GLY A 199 -13.31 -23.74 7.42
CA GLY A 199 -14.09 -24.87 6.92
C GLY A 199 -13.62 -25.35 5.54
N ALA A 200 -13.59 -26.67 5.37
CA ALA A 200 -13.19 -27.32 4.11
C ALA A 200 -14.34 -27.42 3.10
N GLN A 201 -15.45 -26.72 3.32
CA GLN A 201 -16.70 -26.96 2.58
C GLN A 201 -16.63 -26.66 1.09
N LEU A 202 -15.68 -25.79 0.67
CA LEU A 202 -15.58 -25.40 -0.73
C LEU A 202 -14.35 -25.96 -1.45
N ASN A 203 -13.45 -26.68 -0.77
CA ASN A 203 -12.15 -27.12 -1.36
C ASN A 203 -11.38 -26.00 -2.11
N THR A 204 -11.64 -24.73 -1.75
CA THR A 204 -11.20 -23.59 -2.52
C THR A 204 -10.08 -22.78 -1.84
N GLU A 205 -9.59 -23.27 -0.72
CA GLU A 205 -8.45 -22.66 -0.03
C GLU A 205 -8.63 -21.15 0.22
N THR A 206 -9.83 -20.73 0.61
CA THR A 206 -10.15 -19.32 0.86
C THR A 206 -9.77 -18.91 2.28
N SER A 207 -9.40 -17.63 2.44
CA SER A 207 -9.31 -16.96 3.74
C SER A 207 -10.69 -16.76 4.35
N CYS A 208 -10.77 -16.40 5.63
CA CYS A 208 -12.04 -16.09 6.28
C CYS A 208 -11.88 -15.22 7.54
N HIS A 209 -12.94 -14.51 7.89
CA HIS A 209 -13.17 -14.03 9.25
C HIS A 209 -14.02 -15.05 10.03
N THR A 210 -13.62 -15.36 11.26
CA THR A 210 -14.37 -16.26 12.13
C THR A 210 -14.25 -15.92 13.62
N GLY A 211 -15.24 -16.30 14.40
CA GLY A 211 -15.23 -16.24 15.86
C GLY A 211 -15.21 -17.64 16.52
N ILE A 212 -14.95 -18.71 15.78
CA ILE A 212 -15.07 -20.10 16.24
C ILE A 212 -14.15 -20.41 17.43
N THR A 213 -13.04 -19.70 17.55
CA THR A 213 -12.08 -19.83 18.66
C THR A 213 -12.48 -19.05 19.91
N GLY A 214 -13.57 -18.30 19.88
CA GLY A 214 -13.99 -17.36 20.92
C GLY A 214 -13.36 -15.98 20.80
N GLU A 215 -12.47 -15.77 19.83
CA GLU A 215 -11.87 -14.48 19.45
C GLU A 215 -12.27 -14.13 18.01
N SER A 216 -12.41 -12.86 17.68
CA SER A 216 -12.56 -12.40 16.30
C SER A 216 -11.22 -12.58 15.59
N THR A 217 -11.17 -13.40 14.55
CA THR A 217 -9.94 -13.69 13.80
C THR A 217 -10.17 -13.57 12.29
N VAL A 218 -9.33 -12.82 11.63
CA VAL A 218 -9.17 -12.76 10.17
C VAL A 218 -8.02 -13.70 9.82
N ASN A 219 -8.34 -14.82 9.18
CA ASN A 219 -7.35 -15.84 8.83
C ASN A 219 -7.04 -15.78 7.34
N LEU A 220 -5.88 -15.23 7.00
CA LEU A 220 -5.39 -15.08 5.65
C LEU A 220 -4.58 -16.33 5.27
N ASN A 221 -5.01 -17.02 4.22
CA ASN A 221 -4.34 -18.22 3.74
C ASN A 221 -3.00 -17.90 3.08
N GLU A 222 -1.90 -18.45 3.60
CA GLU A 222 -0.56 -18.25 3.03
C GLU A 222 -0.49 -18.69 1.57
N SER A 223 -1.15 -19.78 1.17
CA SER A 223 -1.13 -20.25 -0.22
C SER A 223 -1.65 -19.18 -1.18
N ARG A 224 -2.75 -18.52 -0.81
CA ARG A 224 -3.32 -17.38 -1.55
C ARG A 224 -2.47 -16.13 -1.43
N TRP A 225 -1.86 -15.90 -0.28
CA TRP A 225 -0.92 -14.78 -0.11
C TRP A 225 0.27 -14.84 -1.06
N VAL A 226 0.79 -16.06 -1.28
CA VAL A 226 1.95 -16.32 -2.16
C VAL A 226 1.57 -16.35 -3.64
N ARG A 227 0.44 -16.97 -4.00
CA ARG A 227 0.08 -17.28 -5.38
C ARG A 227 -1.07 -16.44 -5.94
N GLY A 228 -1.82 -15.75 -5.09
CA GLY A 228 -2.95 -14.92 -5.51
C GLY A 228 -4.19 -15.72 -5.91
N ALA A 229 -4.97 -15.14 -6.81
CA ALA A 229 -6.16 -15.73 -7.41
C ALA A 229 -6.21 -15.40 -8.90
N VAL A 230 -6.76 -16.33 -9.71
CA VAL A 230 -6.87 -16.19 -11.17
C VAL A 230 -7.56 -14.88 -11.59
N PRO A 231 -8.67 -14.45 -10.94
CA PRO A 231 -9.35 -13.22 -11.32
C PRO A 231 -8.52 -11.94 -11.21
N PHE A 232 -7.38 -11.98 -10.52
CA PHE A 232 -6.44 -10.85 -10.41
C PHE A 232 -5.27 -10.93 -11.41
N GLU A 233 -5.27 -11.89 -12.33
CA GLU A 233 -4.35 -11.99 -13.46
C GLU A 233 -2.85 -11.87 -13.08
N GLY A 234 -2.50 -12.39 -11.89
CA GLY A 234 -1.12 -12.33 -11.36
C GLY A 234 -0.77 -11.06 -10.60
N ASP A 235 -1.67 -10.09 -10.48
CA ASP A 235 -1.46 -8.92 -9.63
C ASP A 235 -1.58 -9.27 -8.14
N LEU A 236 -0.48 -9.76 -7.56
CA LEU A 236 -0.40 -10.11 -6.15
C LEU A 236 -0.56 -8.89 -5.24
N GLY A 237 -0.19 -7.70 -5.70
CA GLY A 237 -0.31 -6.47 -4.93
C GLY A 237 -1.78 -6.15 -4.64
N ASN A 238 -2.58 -6.01 -5.69
CA ASN A 238 -4.01 -5.75 -5.58
C ASN A 238 -4.75 -6.92 -4.92
N TYR A 239 -4.37 -8.17 -5.23
CA TYR A 239 -5.01 -9.32 -4.59
C TYR A 239 -4.83 -9.33 -3.06
N ARG A 240 -3.62 -9.09 -2.54
CA ARG A 240 -3.35 -9.03 -1.09
C ARG A 240 -4.12 -7.91 -0.40
N GLN A 241 -4.21 -6.74 -1.04
CA GLN A 241 -5.02 -5.61 -0.54
C GLN A 241 -6.50 -5.96 -0.52
N TYR A 242 -7.01 -6.61 -1.58
CA TYR A 242 -8.37 -7.15 -1.61
C TYR A 242 -8.60 -8.11 -0.44
N LEU A 243 -7.75 -9.11 -0.27
CA LEU A 243 -7.88 -10.15 0.74
C LEU A 243 -7.96 -9.56 2.15
N ILE A 244 -7.06 -8.61 2.47
CA ILE A 244 -7.06 -7.90 3.75
C ILE A 244 -8.39 -7.13 3.92
N ASN A 245 -8.78 -6.32 2.94
CA ASN A 245 -9.98 -5.49 3.05
C ASN A 245 -11.27 -6.32 3.10
N HIS A 246 -11.36 -7.43 2.35
CA HIS A 246 -12.51 -8.31 2.32
C HIS A 246 -12.74 -8.97 3.70
N GLU A 247 -11.72 -9.68 4.20
CA GLU A 247 -11.83 -10.41 5.46
C GLU A 247 -11.93 -9.47 6.67
N PHE A 248 -11.22 -8.34 6.64
CA PHE A 248 -11.37 -7.32 7.66
C PHE A 248 -12.73 -6.62 7.60
N GLY A 249 -13.31 -6.48 6.41
CA GLY A 249 -14.69 -6.01 6.22
C GLY A 249 -15.69 -6.86 7.01
N HIS A 250 -15.56 -8.18 6.95
CA HIS A 250 -16.37 -9.08 7.78
C HIS A 250 -16.15 -8.86 9.28
N ALA A 251 -14.90 -8.67 9.71
CA ALA A 251 -14.57 -8.43 11.12
C ALA A 251 -15.16 -7.13 11.68
N ILE A 252 -15.34 -6.09 10.86
CA ILE A 252 -15.92 -4.80 11.26
C ILE A 252 -17.44 -4.70 11.00
N GLY A 253 -18.10 -5.81 10.62
CA GLY A 253 -19.55 -5.93 10.59
C GLY A 253 -20.19 -5.99 9.21
N TYR A 254 -19.45 -5.98 8.11
CA TYR A 254 -19.99 -6.22 6.76
C TYR A 254 -20.15 -7.74 6.52
N ALA A 255 -21.15 -8.33 7.16
CA ALA A 255 -21.30 -9.79 7.23
C ALA A 255 -21.70 -10.46 5.90
N SER A 256 -22.34 -9.72 4.98
CA SER A 256 -22.87 -10.26 3.72
C SER A 256 -21.96 -9.96 2.54
N HIS A 257 -21.84 -10.92 1.63
CA HIS A 257 -21.23 -10.68 0.33
C HIS A 257 -22.09 -9.73 -0.52
N GLN A 258 -21.52 -9.23 -1.62
CA GLN A 258 -22.17 -8.36 -2.58
C GLN A 258 -21.93 -8.85 -3.99
N ALA A 259 -22.98 -8.86 -4.82
CA ALA A 259 -22.88 -9.26 -6.22
C ALA A 259 -22.25 -8.15 -7.10
N CYS A 260 -21.73 -8.55 -8.26
CA CYS A 260 -21.35 -7.63 -9.31
C CYS A 260 -22.53 -6.76 -9.73
N GLY A 261 -22.36 -5.45 -9.71
CA GLY A 261 -23.43 -4.47 -9.99
C GLY A 261 -23.61 -4.14 -11.48
N GLY A 262 -22.93 -4.82 -12.40
CA GLY A 262 -23.04 -4.63 -13.85
C GLY A 262 -21.76 -4.91 -14.59
N GLU A 263 -21.86 -5.28 -15.85
CA GLU A 263 -20.76 -5.67 -16.73
C GLU A 263 -19.64 -4.60 -16.75
N GLY A 264 -18.39 -5.04 -16.55
CA GLY A 264 -17.20 -4.18 -16.57
C GLY A 264 -17.12 -3.13 -15.46
N LYS A 265 -18.02 -3.15 -14.46
CA LYS A 265 -17.89 -2.30 -13.28
C LYS A 265 -16.86 -2.88 -12.32
N LEU A 266 -16.29 -2.01 -11.49
CA LEU A 266 -15.43 -2.48 -10.39
C LEU A 266 -16.24 -3.37 -9.44
N ALA A 267 -15.69 -4.53 -9.07
CA ALA A 267 -16.31 -5.44 -8.12
C ALA A 267 -16.45 -4.78 -6.74
N PRO A 268 -17.57 -4.98 -6.02
CA PRO A 268 -17.60 -4.66 -4.60
C PRO A 268 -16.48 -5.39 -3.85
N VAL A 269 -15.82 -4.73 -2.90
CA VAL A 269 -14.76 -5.38 -2.11
C VAL A 269 -15.30 -6.60 -1.35
N MET A 270 -16.57 -6.58 -0.97
CA MET A 270 -17.26 -7.71 -0.32
C MET A 270 -17.80 -8.78 -1.31
N MET A 271 -17.42 -8.74 -2.59
CA MET A 271 -17.64 -9.83 -3.53
C MET A 271 -16.56 -10.89 -3.34
N GLN A 272 -16.89 -12.18 -3.49
CA GLN A 272 -15.93 -13.31 -3.42
C GLN A 272 -15.01 -13.38 -4.65
N GLN A 273 -14.21 -12.31 -4.84
CA GLN A 273 -13.36 -12.13 -6.01
C GLN A 273 -12.24 -13.20 -6.11
N THR A 274 -11.90 -13.87 -5.01
CA THR A 274 -10.95 -14.99 -5.04
C THR A 274 -11.43 -16.13 -5.94
N LEU A 275 -12.75 -16.35 -6.00
CA LEU A 275 -13.36 -17.47 -6.71
C LEU A 275 -13.79 -17.11 -8.12
N SER A 276 -14.41 -15.96 -8.30
CA SER A 276 -14.83 -15.42 -9.59
C SER A 276 -15.23 -13.94 -9.48
N LEU A 277 -15.20 -13.25 -10.64
CA LEU A 277 -15.79 -11.91 -10.83
C LEU A 277 -17.16 -11.96 -11.53
N ASN A 278 -17.66 -13.16 -11.84
CA ASN A 278 -18.92 -13.39 -12.54
C ASN A 278 -20.01 -13.88 -11.58
N ASN A 279 -21.20 -13.27 -11.64
CA ASN A 279 -22.30 -13.60 -10.75
C ASN A 279 -22.81 -15.04 -10.93
N ALA A 280 -23.02 -15.48 -12.18
CA ALA A 280 -23.54 -16.83 -12.46
C ALA A 280 -22.54 -17.91 -12.00
N GLU A 281 -21.23 -17.70 -12.19
CA GLU A 281 -20.21 -18.64 -11.71
C GLU A 281 -20.20 -18.74 -10.17
N LEU A 282 -20.41 -17.62 -9.46
CA LEU A 282 -20.52 -17.64 -7.99
C LEU A 282 -21.82 -18.27 -7.53
N HIS A 283 -22.92 -18.02 -8.25
CA HIS A 283 -24.22 -18.67 -8.00
C HIS A 283 -24.11 -20.20 -8.15
N GLU A 284 -23.43 -20.68 -9.17
CA GLU A 284 -23.21 -22.13 -9.39
C GLU A 284 -22.46 -22.77 -8.22
N LYS A 285 -21.51 -22.06 -7.60
CA LYS A 285 -20.74 -22.55 -6.45
C LYS A 285 -21.57 -22.62 -5.17
N ASP A 286 -22.38 -21.62 -4.89
CA ASP A 286 -23.34 -21.61 -3.78
C ASP A 286 -24.56 -20.78 -4.13
N SER A 287 -25.64 -21.47 -4.55
CA SER A 287 -26.92 -20.85 -4.92
C SER A 287 -27.69 -20.25 -3.73
N LYS A 288 -27.18 -20.38 -2.50
CA LYS A 288 -27.78 -19.76 -1.30
C LYS A 288 -27.20 -18.39 -1.02
N GLU A 289 -26.06 -18.06 -1.63
CA GLU A 289 -25.42 -16.76 -1.53
C GLU A 289 -26.17 -15.69 -2.34
N ILE A 290 -25.75 -14.44 -2.18
CA ILE A 290 -26.42 -13.26 -2.75
C ILE A 290 -26.32 -13.17 -4.28
N TYR A 291 -25.50 -13.97 -4.91
CA TYR A 291 -25.18 -13.86 -6.33
C TYR A 291 -26.37 -14.30 -7.21
N PRO A 292 -26.88 -13.44 -8.12
CA PRO A 292 -27.90 -13.83 -9.07
C PRO A 292 -27.32 -14.76 -10.15
N ASP A 293 -28.17 -15.63 -10.72
CA ASP A 293 -27.85 -16.46 -11.89
C ASP A 293 -27.89 -15.59 -13.18
N GLU A 294 -26.94 -14.66 -13.26
CA GLU A 294 -26.79 -13.69 -14.35
C GLU A 294 -25.34 -13.67 -14.81
N ASP A 295 -25.12 -13.81 -16.12
CA ASP A 295 -23.79 -13.76 -16.75
C ASP A 295 -23.29 -12.33 -16.83
N VAL A 296 -22.92 -11.78 -15.68
CA VAL A 296 -22.41 -10.42 -15.50
C VAL A 296 -21.05 -10.48 -14.79
N THR A 297 -20.03 -9.91 -15.42
CA THR A 297 -18.65 -9.94 -14.94
C THR A 297 -18.17 -8.54 -14.55
N CYS A 298 -17.58 -8.43 -13.37
CA CYS A 298 -16.93 -7.21 -12.89
C CYS A 298 -15.43 -7.22 -13.17
N GLU A 299 -14.81 -6.03 -13.05
CA GLU A 299 -13.36 -5.85 -12.97
C GLU A 299 -12.87 -6.02 -11.51
N PRO A 300 -11.67 -6.58 -11.26
CA PRO A 300 -11.17 -6.77 -9.92
C PRO A 300 -10.97 -5.44 -9.19
N ASN A 301 -11.28 -5.40 -7.91
CA ASN A 301 -11.14 -4.19 -7.10
C ASN A 301 -10.80 -4.51 -5.64
N PRO A 302 -9.65 -4.02 -5.13
CA PRO A 302 -9.21 -4.27 -3.77
C PRO A 302 -9.80 -3.32 -2.71
N TRP A 303 -10.57 -2.29 -3.10
CA TRP A 303 -10.89 -1.18 -2.21
C TRP A 303 -12.38 -1.01 -1.96
N PRO A 304 -12.79 -0.76 -0.70
CA PRO A 304 -14.17 -0.37 -0.39
C PRO A 304 -14.57 0.96 -1.04
N TYR A 305 -13.62 1.90 -1.16
CA TYR A 305 -13.83 3.22 -1.76
C TYR A 305 -12.74 3.52 -2.79
N PRO A 306 -12.75 2.89 -3.98
CA PRO A 306 -11.66 3.00 -4.96
C PRO A 306 -11.39 4.44 -5.42
N ASN A 307 -12.39 5.32 -5.35
CA ASN A 307 -12.27 6.75 -5.60
C ASN A 307 -12.61 7.53 -4.31
N PRO A 308 -11.67 7.65 -3.35
CA PRO A 308 -11.94 8.33 -2.10
C PRO A 308 -12.28 9.80 -2.39
N ARG A 309 -13.29 10.31 -1.70
CA ARG A 309 -13.53 11.75 -1.69
C ARG A 309 -12.35 12.41 -0.99
N ILE A 310 -11.43 12.94 -1.76
CA ILE A 310 -10.40 13.84 -1.24
C ILE A 310 -11.18 15.06 -0.73
N LYS A 311 -11.29 15.21 0.59
CA LYS A 311 -11.81 16.45 1.16
C LYS A 311 -10.86 17.55 0.70
N ASP A 312 -11.34 18.42 -0.19
CA ASP A 312 -10.62 19.62 -0.58
C ASP A 312 -10.42 20.44 0.71
N PRO A 313 -9.18 20.67 1.18
CA PRO A 313 -8.93 21.45 2.37
C PRO A 313 -9.44 22.90 2.24
N HIS A 314 -9.79 23.34 1.05
CA HIS A 314 -10.33 24.66 0.74
C HIS A 314 -11.85 24.66 0.53
N ASN A 315 -12.51 23.49 0.50
CA ASN A 315 -13.97 23.33 0.42
C ASN A 315 -14.42 22.16 1.31
N PRO A 316 -14.52 22.36 2.63
CA PRO A 316 -14.83 21.32 3.62
C PRO A 316 -16.34 21.02 3.71
N GLU A 317 -17.04 20.70 2.62
CA GLU A 317 -18.42 20.18 2.68
C GLU A 317 -18.47 18.69 2.98
#